data_2393b52b7dd74de81983cbba3a52e802
#
_entry.id   2393b52b7dd74de81983cbba3a52e802
#
_cell.length_a   1.000
_cell.length_b   1.000
_cell.length_c   1.000
_cell.angle_alpha   90.00
_cell.angle_beta   90.00
_cell.angle_gamma   90.00
#
_symmetry.space_group_name_H-M   'P 1'
#
loop_
_entity.id
_entity.type
_entity.pdbx_description
1 polymer ?
#
loop_
_entity_poly.entity_id
_entity_poly.type
_entity_poly.pdbx_seq_one_letter_code
_entity_poly.pdbx_strand_id
1 'polypeptide(L)'
;VFDLRTYMEEPRITVPEKYRCINIDIFPLDGMPKGNLRKKIHLKFQEFLITLYRGSNFNYTVSRKYVDSKSKLAMLKGWLRTGVKFIAITVFHVLPTQLLIRYINKNAAKYAFNTAEYVDEAVCDALDRNIRREDFIHADEYVFEDGVFKGTRQYDMYLNHIYGDYMELPPENRRVSHHDFTPYWREND
;
A
#
# COMPACT_ATOMS: atom_id res chain seq x y z
N VAL A 1 -13.45 -2.98 -1.94
CA VAL A 1 -14.93 -2.90 -1.96
C VAL A 1 -15.33 -1.44 -1.90
N PHE A 2 -16.23 -1.01 -2.77
CA PHE A 2 -16.62 0.40 -2.93
C PHE A 2 -18.06 0.62 -2.49
N ASP A 3 -18.32 1.68 -1.72
CA ASP A 3 -19.67 2.14 -1.45
C ASP A 3 -20.09 3.18 -2.51
N LEU A 4 -20.76 2.71 -3.55
CA LEU A 4 -21.16 3.54 -4.70
C LEU A 4 -22.20 4.63 -4.37
N ARG A 5 -22.79 4.62 -3.18
CA ARG A 5 -23.69 5.67 -2.68
C ARG A 5 -22.94 6.93 -2.24
N THR A 6 -21.62 6.81 -2.12
CA THR A 6 -20.77 7.91 -1.69
C THR A 6 -19.97 8.49 -2.83
N TYR A 7 -19.54 9.72 -2.67
CA TYR A 7 -18.55 10.38 -3.51
C TYR A 7 -17.43 10.93 -2.62
N MET A 8 -16.22 10.80 -3.10
CA MET A 8 -15.02 11.24 -2.38
C MET A 8 -14.25 12.23 -3.26
N GLU A 9 -14.15 13.47 -2.79
CA GLU A 9 -13.33 14.47 -3.45
C GLU A 9 -11.90 14.36 -2.91
N GLU A 10 -11.01 13.82 -3.74
CA GLU A 10 -9.59 13.73 -3.43
C GLU A 10 -8.78 14.30 -4.60
N PRO A 11 -8.08 15.44 -4.38
CA PRO A 11 -7.36 16.13 -5.45
C PRO A 11 -6.17 15.34 -6.00
N ARG A 12 -5.75 14.27 -5.32
CA ARG A 12 -4.54 13.49 -5.65
C ARG A 12 -4.82 12.23 -6.47
N ILE A 13 -6.07 11.78 -6.53
CA ILE A 13 -6.42 10.52 -7.19
C ILE A 13 -6.84 10.78 -8.63
N THR A 14 -6.16 10.10 -9.56
CA THR A 14 -6.47 10.09 -11.00
C THR A 14 -7.32 8.88 -11.39
N VAL A 15 -8.23 8.45 -10.52
CA VAL A 15 -9.17 7.37 -10.85
C VAL A 15 -10.43 7.93 -11.50
N PRO A 16 -11.10 7.15 -12.38
CA PRO A 16 -12.39 7.53 -12.92
C PRO A 16 -13.39 7.87 -11.83
N GLU A 17 -14.23 8.88 -12.06
CA GLU A 17 -15.17 9.43 -11.08
C GLU A 17 -16.05 8.38 -10.42
N LYS A 18 -16.50 7.38 -11.18
CA LYS A 18 -17.32 6.27 -10.66
C LYS A 18 -16.65 5.46 -9.54
N TYR A 19 -15.32 5.52 -9.41
CA TYR A 19 -14.55 4.84 -8.36
C TYR A 19 -14.07 5.78 -7.26
N ARG A 20 -14.43 7.08 -7.32
CA ARG A 20 -14.16 8.03 -6.25
C ARG A 20 -15.24 7.94 -5.19
N CYS A 21 -15.19 6.91 -4.39
CA CYS A 21 -16.14 6.64 -3.32
C CYS A 21 -15.45 6.00 -2.13
N ILE A 22 -16.09 6.02 -0.97
CA ILE A 22 -15.56 5.36 0.23
C ILE A 22 -15.35 3.88 -0.09
N ASN A 23 -14.19 3.36 0.29
CA ASN A 23 -13.81 1.99 0.00
C ASN A 23 -13.13 1.32 1.19
N ILE A 24 -13.19 0.01 1.19
CA ILE A 24 -12.40 -0.87 2.06
C ILE A 24 -11.36 -1.55 1.18
N ASP A 25 -10.09 -1.40 1.55
CA ASP A 25 -9.00 -2.08 0.89
C ASP A 25 -8.92 -3.54 1.33
N ILE A 26 -8.67 -4.42 0.38
CA ILE A 26 -8.47 -5.85 0.62
C ILE A 26 -7.04 -6.20 0.19
N PHE A 27 -6.22 -6.54 1.16
CA PHE A 27 -4.83 -6.92 0.92
C PHE A 27 -4.70 -8.44 0.85
N PRO A 28 -4.28 -9.02 -0.29
CA PRO A 28 -4.04 -10.45 -0.39
C PRO A 28 -2.78 -10.83 0.36
N LEU A 29 -2.80 -11.99 1.01
CA LEU A 29 -1.63 -12.61 1.60
C LEU A 29 -1.05 -13.65 0.62
N ASP A 30 0.17 -13.42 0.22
CA ASP A 30 0.92 -14.28 -0.70
C ASP A 30 1.90 -15.17 0.06
N GLY A 31 2.15 -16.38 -0.46
CA GLY A 31 3.16 -17.27 0.11
C GLY A 31 4.57 -16.73 -0.08
N MET A 32 5.44 -16.97 0.92
CA MET A 32 6.85 -16.60 0.87
C MET A 32 7.76 -17.81 0.65
N PRO A 33 8.91 -17.65 -0.04
CA PRO A 33 9.87 -18.74 -0.22
C PRO A 33 10.55 -19.11 1.10
N LYS A 34 10.93 -20.37 1.23
CA LYS A 34 11.73 -20.84 2.37
C LYS A 34 13.13 -20.24 2.33
N GLY A 35 13.61 -19.83 3.50
CA GLY A 35 14.96 -19.30 3.72
C GLY A 35 15.07 -17.79 3.51
N ASN A 36 15.73 -17.14 4.48
CA ASN A 36 15.79 -15.67 4.57
C ASN A 36 16.39 -15.01 3.33
N LEU A 37 17.42 -15.59 2.72
CA LEU A 37 18.03 -15.00 1.53
C LEU A 37 17.08 -15.01 0.33
N ARG A 38 16.40 -16.14 0.10
CA ARG A 38 15.43 -16.27 -1.01
C ARG A 38 14.25 -15.32 -0.80
N LYS A 39 13.77 -15.20 0.43
CA LYS A 39 12.71 -14.27 0.81
C LYS A 39 13.14 -12.82 0.53
N LYS A 40 14.32 -12.41 0.98
CA LYS A 40 14.85 -11.07 0.70
C LYS A 40 14.97 -10.77 -0.79
N ILE A 41 15.51 -11.71 -1.58
CA ILE A 41 15.62 -11.54 -3.04
C ILE A 41 14.23 -11.40 -3.67
N HIS A 42 13.27 -12.23 -3.27
CA HIS A 42 11.90 -12.21 -3.77
C HIS A 42 11.22 -10.87 -3.49
N LEU A 43 11.28 -10.40 -2.24
CA LEU A 43 10.69 -9.13 -1.83
C LEU A 43 11.40 -7.93 -2.48
N LYS A 44 12.74 -7.93 -2.60
CA LYS A 44 13.47 -6.87 -3.30
C LYS A 44 13.13 -6.79 -4.78
N PHE A 45 12.93 -7.92 -5.43
CA PHE A 45 12.46 -7.95 -6.81
C PHE A 45 11.02 -7.42 -6.92
N GLN A 46 10.16 -7.78 -5.98
CA GLN A 46 8.79 -7.25 -5.91
C GLN A 46 8.77 -5.73 -5.68
N GLU A 47 9.56 -5.23 -4.73
CA GLU A 47 9.74 -3.79 -4.48
C GLU A 47 10.21 -3.04 -5.74
N PHE A 48 11.13 -3.64 -6.49
CA PHE A 48 11.59 -3.10 -7.76
C PHE A 48 10.44 -2.98 -8.78
N LEU A 49 9.65 -4.03 -8.97
CA LEU A 49 8.48 -4.02 -9.87
C LEU A 49 7.43 -2.98 -9.45
N ILE A 50 7.12 -2.89 -8.15
CA ILE A 50 6.20 -1.89 -7.60
C ILE A 50 6.74 -0.47 -7.82
N THR A 51 8.05 -0.27 -7.67
CA THR A 51 8.69 1.03 -7.92
C THR A 51 8.58 1.43 -9.39
N LEU A 52 8.79 0.50 -10.32
CA LEU A 52 8.57 0.74 -11.76
C LEU A 52 7.10 1.11 -12.05
N TYR A 53 6.15 0.38 -11.46
CA TYR A 53 4.73 0.66 -11.59
C TYR A 53 4.35 2.04 -11.05
N ARG A 54 4.81 2.38 -9.83
CA ARG A 54 4.58 3.71 -9.23
C ARG A 54 5.20 4.81 -10.09
N GLY A 55 6.38 4.57 -10.66
CA GLY A 55 7.02 5.49 -11.62
C GLY A 55 6.22 5.69 -12.89
N SER A 56 5.66 4.63 -13.47
CA SER A 56 4.86 4.70 -14.71
C SER A 56 3.52 5.42 -14.55
N ASN A 57 2.99 5.50 -13.32
CA ASN A 57 1.70 6.15 -13.00
C ASN A 57 1.87 7.47 -12.23
N PHE A 58 3.08 8.00 -12.13
CA PHE A 58 3.33 9.18 -11.33
C PHE A 58 2.73 10.44 -11.96
N ASN A 59 1.91 11.17 -11.19
CA ASN A 59 1.36 12.44 -11.64
C ASN A 59 2.22 13.61 -11.15
N TYR A 60 2.79 14.37 -12.08
CA TYR A 60 3.70 15.50 -11.80
C TYR A 60 3.10 16.63 -10.98
N THR A 61 1.80 16.83 -11.06
CA THR A 61 1.12 17.94 -10.37
C THR A 61 1.16 17.85 -8.86
N VAL A 62 1.30 16.63 -8.33
CA VAL A 62 1.31 16.35 -6.87
C VAL A 62 2.69 16.59 -6.23
N SER A 63 3.78 16.42 -6.97
CA SER A 63 5.14 16.50 -6.39
C SER A 63 5.62 17.93 -6.13
N ARG A 64 4.95 18.93 -6.67
CA ARG A 64 5.37 20.34 -6.57
C ARG A 64 5.21 20.94 -5.17
N LYS A 65 4.35 20.37 -4.31
CA LYS A 65 4.08 20.86 -2.94
C LYS A 65 5.17 20.55 -1.89
N TYR A 66 6.16 19.71 -2.21
CA TYR A 66 7.15 19.25 -1.22
C TYR A 66 8.52 19.93 -1.30
N VAL A 67 8.69 21.03 -2.06
CA VAL A 67 9.98 21.70 -2.25
C VAL A 67 10.14 22.98 -1.43
N ASP A 68 9.32 23.21 -0.42
CA ASP A 68 9.50 24.35 0.49
C ASP A 68 10.47 23.98 1.63
N SER A 69 11.78 24.05 1.36
CA SER A 69 12.77 24.00 2.42
C SER A 69 13.63 25.28 2.44
N LYS A 70 13.77 25.85 3.65
CA LYS A 70 14.53 27.08 3.93
C LYS A 70 16.05 26.96 3.73
N SER A 71 16.59 25.80 3.36
CA SER A 71 18.02 25.54 3.19
C SER A 71 18.40 25.36 1.72
N LYS A 72 19.36 26.15 1.22
CA LYS A 72 19.89 26.05 -0.16
C LYS A 72 20.44 24.65 -0.50
N LEU A 73 21.05 23.98 0.48
CA LEU A 73 21.59 22.62 0.31
C LEU A 73 20.45 21.57 0.20
N ALA A 74 19.38 21.74 0.95
CA ALA A 74 18.19 20.89 0.85
C ALA A 74 17.43 21.13 -0.45
N MET A 75 17.39 22.38 -0.93
CA MET A 75 16.89 22.71 -2.26
C MET A 75 17.69 22.03 -3.38
N LEU A 76 19.02 22.09 -3.34
CA LEU A 76 19.88 21.44 -4.35
C LEU A 76 19.70 19.93 -4.35
N LYS A 77 19.69 19.30 -3.17
CA LYS A 77 19.39 17.85 -3.03
C LYS A 77 17.97 17.52 -3.52
N GLY A 78 16.99 18.37 -3.26
CA GLY A 78 15.62 18.26 -3.76
C GLY A 78 15.57 18.32 -5.29
N TRP A 79 16.26 19.27 -5.90
CA TRP A 79 16.36 19.41 -7.36
C TRP A 79 17.04 18.20 -8.03
N LEU A 80 18.15 17.71 -7.45
CA LEU A 80 18.85 16.51 -7.95
C LEU A 80 17.93 15.27 -7.87
N ARG A 81 17.25 15.11 -6.73
CA ARG A 81 16.30 14.02 -6.51
C ARG A 81 15.11 14.10 -7.47
N THR A 82 14.61 15.30 -7.74
CA THR A 82 13.53 15.55 -8.70
C THR A 82 13.98 15.30 -10.13
N GLY A 83 15.20 15.71 -10.50
CA GLY A 83 15.79 15.44 -11.81
C GLY A 83 15.98 13.94 -12.08
N VAL A 84 16.51 13.20 -11.11
CA VAL A 84 16.64 11.72 -11.20
C VAL A 84 15.27 11.07 -11.31
N LYS A 85 14.29 11.52 -10.51
CA LYS A 85 12.90 11.04 -10.62
C LYS A 85 12.30 11.35 -11.98
N PHE A 86 12.54 12.55 -12.52
CA PHE A 86 12.05 12.95 -13.85
C PHE A 86 12.59 12.04 -14.96
N ILE A 87 13.89 11.78 -14.97
CA ILE A 87 14.51 10.88 -15.94
C ILE A 87 13.94 9.46 -15.79
N ALA A 88 13.87 8.95 -14.56
CA ALA A 88 13.31 7.64 -14.27
C ALA A 88 11.85 7.53 -14.74
N ILE A 89 11.02 8.53 -14.47
CA ILE A 89 9.60 8.55 -14.86
C ILE A 89 9.47 8.61 -16.38
N THR A 90 10.28 9.43 -17.09
CA THR A 90 10.24 9.52 -18.55
C THR A 90 10.61 8.20 -19.20
N VAL A 91 11.63 7.51 -18.66
CA VAL A 91 12.03 6.17 -19.12
C VAL A 91 10.96 5.13 -18.80
N PHE A 92 10.34 5.20 -17.60
CA PHE A 92 9.35 4.21 -17.16
C PHE A 92 7.95 4.44 -17.75
N HIS A 93 7.62 5.65 -18.21
CA HIS A 93 6.35 5.92 -18.92
C HIS A 93 6.23 5.13 -20.24
N VAL A 94 7.36 4.67 -20.79
CA VAL A 94 7.38 3.81 -21.99
C VAL A 94 6.96 2.37 -21.65
N LEU A 95 7.03 1.96 -20.37
CA LEU A 95 6.65 0.61 -19.97
C LEU A 95 5.13 0.48 -19.87
N PRO A 96 4.53 -0.50 -20.55
CA PRO A 96 3.08 -0.71 -20.47
C PRO A 96 2.68 -1.06 -19.03
N THR A 97 1.90 -0.20 -18.39
CA THR A 97 1.38 -0.37 -17.02
C THR A 97 0.77 -1.75 -16.79
N GLN A 98 -0.01 -2.24 -17.76
CA GLN A 98 -0.64 -3.56 -17.70
C GLN A 98 0.38 -4.71 -17.65
N LEU A 99 1.52 -4.54 -18.30
CA LEU A 99 2.60 -5.52 -18.25
C LEU A 99 3.25 -5.57 -16.86
N LEU A 100 3.49 -4.40 -16.26
CA LEU A 100 4.03 -4.30 -14.90
C LEU A 100 3.07 -4.94 -13.88
N ILE A 101 1.77 -4.65 -13.95
CA ILE A 101 0.75 -5.28 -13.10
C ILE A 101 0.78 -6.80 -13.23
N ARG A 102 0.89 -7.33 -14.45
CA ARG A 102 1.01 -8.79 -14.67
C ARG A 102 2.25 -9.38 -14.01
N TYR A 103 3.40 -8.70 -14.12
CA TYR A 103 4.63 -9.18 -13.49
C TYR A 103 4.59 -9.09 -11.97
N ILE A 104 4.03 -8.00 -11.40
CA ILE A 104 3.80 -7.83 -9.97
C ILE A 104 2.96 -9.00 -9.44
N ASN A 105 1.81 -9.24 -10.04
CA ASN A 105 0.90 -10.31 -9.62
C ASN A 105 1.52 -11.70 -9.81
N LYS A 106 2.20 -11.93 -10.93
CA LYS A 106 2.88 -13.21 -11.19
C LYS A 106 4.01 -13.48 -10.21
N ASN A 107 4.77 -12.46 -9.82
CA ASN A 107 5.84 -12.63 -8.84
C ASN A 107 5.26 -12.80 -7.43
N ALA A 108 4.25 -12.05 -7.03
CA ALA A 108 3.58 -12.19 -5.74
C ALA A 108 3.00 -13.61 -5.56
N ALA A 109 2.24 -14.10 -6.53
CA ALA A 109 1.63 -15.43 -6.52
C ALA A 109 2.60 -16.58 -6.83
N LYS A 110 3.92 -16.33 -6.87
CA LYS A 110 4.92 -17.36 -7.24
C LYS A 110 4.97 -18.52 -6.26
N TYR A 111 4.71 -18.26 -5.00
CA TYR A 111 4.71 -19.26 -3.94
C TYR A 111 3.29 -19.45 -3.41
N ALA A 112 2.81 -20.70 -3.43
CA ALA A 112 1.43 -20.98 -3.07
C ALA A 112 1.21 -20.74 -1.56
N PHE A 113 0.19 -19.98 -1.20
CA PHE A 113 -0.21 -19.71 0.16
C PHE A 113 -0.36 -20.99 1.00
N ASN A 114 -1.04 -22.01 0.46
CA ASN A 114 -1.37 -23.24 1.21
C ASN A 114 -0.14 -24.07 1.63
N THR A 115 1.00 -23.90 0.97
CA THR A 115 2.23 -24.66 1.24
C THR A 115 3.34 -23.81 1.85
N ALA A 116 3.14 -22.50 1.93
CA ALA A 116 4.10 -21.59 2.50
C ALA A 116 4.09 -21.66 4.04
N GLU A 117 5.26 -21.53 4.65
CA GLU A 117 5.41 -21.39 6.10
C GLU A 117 5.16 -19.95 6.54
N TYR A 118 5.61 -18.99 5.72
CA TYR A 118 5.44 -17.57 5.92
C TYR A 118 4.63 -16.97 4.78
N VAL A 119 3.87 -15.93 5.09
CA VAL A 119 3.04 -15.17 4.15
C VAL A 119 3.27 -13.68 4.34
N ASP A 120 3.01 -12.89 3.30
CA ASP A 120 3.08 -11.43 3.36
C ASP A 120 2.21 -10.78 2.29
N GLU A 121 1.97 -9.47 2.41
CA GLU A 121 1.22 -8.66 1.44
C GLU A 121 2.12 -8.22 0.28
N ALA A 122 2.71 -9.18 -0.45
CA ALA A 122 3.71 -8.91 -1.46
C ALA A 122 3.25 -8.00 -2.59
N VAL A 123 1.96 -8.01 -2.93
CA VAL A 123 1.39 -7.17 -4.00
C VAL A 123 1.40 -5.69 -3.64
N CYS A 124 1.27 -5.35 -2.34
CA CYS A 124 1.02 -3.99 -1.90
C CYS A 124 2.30 -3.20 -1.63
N ASP A 125 3.22 -3.73 -0.85
CA ASP A 125 4.40 -2.97 -0.39
C ASP A 125 5.70 -3.78 -0.28
N ALA A 126 5.64 -5.09 -0.44
CA ALA A 126 6.80 -5.99 -0.38
C ALA A 126 7.64 -5.85 0.90
N LEU A 127 7.01 -5.54 2.03
CA LEU A 127 7.66 -5.52 3.34
C LEU A 127 7.80 -6.95 3.88
N ASP A 128 8.87 -7.19 4.63
CA ASP A 128 9.09 -8.47 5.32
C ASP A 128 8.51 -8.39 6.74
N ARG A 129 7.23 -8.70 6.88
CA ARG A 129 6.54 -8.75 8.18
C ARG A 129 6.74 -10.06 8.91
N ASN A 130 7.33 -11.05 8.22
CA ASN A 130 7.62 -12.36 8.79
C ASN A 130 6.41 -13.06 9.44
N ILE A 131 5.24 -12.93 8.81
CA ILE A 131 3.97 -13.46 9.31
C ILE A 131 3.93 -14.96 9.05
N ARG A 132 3.69 -15.75 10.08
CA ARG A 132 3.46 -17.19 9.91
C ARG A 132 2.06 -17.44 9.37
N ARG A 133 1.96 -18.26 8.32
CA ARG A 133 0.66 -18.61 7.73
C ARG A 133 -0.31 -19.18 8.77
N GLU A 134 0.17 -19.99 9.70
CA GLU A 134 -0.64 -20.60 10.77
C GLU A 134 -1.37 -19.57 11.63
N ASP A 135 -0.77 -18.40 11.85
CA ASP A 135 -1.35 -17.34 12.66
C ASP A 135 -2.57 -16.71 11.99
N PHE A 136 -2.67 -16.82 10.66
CA PHE A 136 -3.76 -16.25 9.87
C PHE A 136 -4.87 -17.23 9.48
N ILE A 137 -4.58 -18.53 9.36
CA ILE A 137 -5.60 -19.53 8.99
C ILE A 137 -6.59 -19.82 10.11
N HIS A 138 -6.25 -19.50 11.35
CA HIS A 138 -7.12 -19.64 12.51
C HIS A 138 -7.82 -18.30 12.77
N ALA A 139 -9.11 -18.24 12.44
CA ALA A 139 -9.95 -17.08 12.67
C ALA A 139 -10.83 -17.31 13.90
N ASP A 140 -10.91 -16.30 14.75
CA ASP A 140 -11.87 -16.21 15.85
C ASP A 140 -12.97 -15.20 15.50
N GLU A 141 -14.08 -15.25 16.21
CA GLU A 141 -15.18 -14.31 16.05
C GLU A 141 -15.00 -13.13 17.00
N TYR A 142 -15.13 -11.92 16.44
CA TYR A 142 -15.03 -10.66 17.17
C TYR A 142 -16.32 -9.86 16.98
N VAL A 143 -16.83 -9.35 18.08
CA VAL A 143 -17.98 -8.43 18.07
C VAL A 143 -17.47 -7.02 17.75
N PHE A 144 -18.03 -6.40 16.73
CA PHE A 144 -17.77 -5.00 16.39
C PHE A 144 -19.12 -4.33 16.09
N GLU A 145 -19.47 -3.32 16.88
CA GLU A 145 -20.78 -2.65 16.85
C GLU A 145 -21.94 -3.67 16.96
N ASP A 146 -22.76 -3.77 15.93
CA ASP A 146 -23.93 -4.66 15.86
C ASP A 146 -23.65 -5.97 15.10
N GLY A 147 -22.40 -6.22 14.73
CA GLY A 147 -21.99 -7.37 13.93
C GLY A 147 -20.96 -8.27 14.59
N VAL A 148 -20.88 -9.50 14.07
CA VAL A 148 -19.84 -10.47 14.42
C VAL A 148 -18.99 -10.74 13.18
N PHE A 149 -17.69 -10.54 13.30
CA PHE A 149 -16.76 -10.65 12.18
C PHE A 149 -15.65 -11.65 12.51
N LYS A 150 -15.17 -12.34 11.47
CA LYS A 150 -14.01 -13.21 11.62
C LYS A 150 -12.72 -12.42 11.46
N GLY A 151 -11.83 -12.55 12.42
CA GLY A 151 -10.50 -11.96 12.40
C GLY A 151 -9.43 -12.97 12.77
N THR A 152 -8.17 -12.66 12.49
CA THR A 152 -7.07 -13.52 12.90
C THR A 152 -7.01 -13.66 14.41
N ARG A 153 -6.76 -14.88 14.90
CA ARG A 153 -6.53 -15.13 16.34
C ARG A 153 -5.32 -14.38 16.88
N GLN A 154 -4.33 -14.16 16.05
CA GLN A 154 -3.06 -13.49 16.39
C GLN A 154 -3.09 -11.99 16.04
N TYR A 155 -4.25 -11.34 16.20
CA TYR A 155 -4.40 -9.90 15.87
C TYR A 155 -3.43 -9.00 16.62
N ASP A 156 -3.17 -9.31 17.88
CA ASP A 156 -2.26 -8.51 18.73
C ASP A 156 -0.83 -8.54 18.18
N MET A 157 -0.30 -9.73 17.85
CA MET A 157 1.02 -9.86 17.20
C MET A 157 1.06 -9.10 15.86
N TYR A 158 0.02 -9.22 15.03
CA TYR A 158 -0.06 -8.56 13.74
C TYR A 158 -0.09 -7.03 13.87
N LEU A 159 -0.93 -6.51 14.76
CA LEU A 159 -1.05 -5.07 15.00
C LEU A 159 0.23 -4.48 15.60
N ASN A 160 0.84 -5.17 16.56
CA ASN A 160 2.12 -4.76 17.11
C ASN A 160 3.23 -4.74 16.05
N HIS A 161 3.21 -5.69 15.12
CA HIS A 161 4.20 -5.72 14.04
C HIS A 161 4.07 -4.55 13.07
N ILE A 162 2.84 -4.12 12.77
CA ILE A 162 2.58 -3.02 11.82
C ILE A 162 2.70 -1.66 12.48
N TYR A 163 2.15 -1.49 13.67
CA TYR A 163 1.94 -0.18 14.31
C TYR A 163 2.80 0.02 15.58
N GLY A 164 3.53 -1.00 16.04
CA GLY A 164 4.20 -0.98 17.34
C GLY A 164 3.18 -1.10 18.46
N ASP A 165 3.31 -0.31 19.52
CA ASP A 165 2.30 -0.25 20.58
C ASP A 165 1.04 0.44 20.07
N TYR A 166 0.19 -0.35 19.41
CA TYR A 166 -1.03 0.15 18.75
C TYR A 166 -2.12 0.60 19.75
N MET A 167 -2.00 0.23 21.01
CA MET A 167 -2.90 0.68 22.08
C MET A 167 -2.52 2.06 22.60
N GLU A 168 -1.28 2.52 22.35
CA GLU A 168 -0.85 3.86 22.71
C GLU A 168 -1.26 4.86 21.62
N LEU A 169 -2.11 5.83 22.00
CA LEU A 169 -2.50 6.89 21.08
C LEU A 169 -1.29 7.77 20.73
N PRO A 170 -1.06 8.06 19.45
CA PRO A 170 0.00 8.99 19.06
C PRO A 170 -0.15 10.34 19.76
N PRO A 171 0.94 11.09 20.00
CA PRO A 171 0.87 12.47 20.47
C PRO A 171 -0.06 13.31 19.59
N GLU A 172 -0.80 14.26 20.17
CA GLU A 172 -1.84 15.04 19.48
C GLU A 172 -1.35 15.68 18.18
N ASN A 173 -0.12 16.18 18.16
CA ASN A 173 0.50 16.76 16.97
C ASN A 173 0.82 15.75 15.86
N ARG A 174 0.71 14.45 16.11
CA ARG A 174 0.87 13.36 15.14
C ARG A 174 -0.46 12.69 14.75
N ARG A 175 -1.57 13.08 15.36
CA ARG A 175 -2.91 12.58 15.04
C ARG A 175 -3.46 13.25 13.79
N VAL A 176 -2.71 13.19 12.69
CA VAL A 176 -3.10 13.79 11.41
C VAL A 176 -3.53 12.68 10.48
N SER A 177 -4.71 12.84 9.88
CA SER A 177 -5.17 11.93 8.83
C SER A 177 -4.20 11.96 7.65
N HIS A 178 -3.83 10.78 7.15
CA HIS A 178 -3.07 10.66 5.90
C HIS A 178 -3.92 10.81 4.66
N HIS A 179 -5.25 10.91 4.83
CA HIS A 179 -6.23 11.05 3.78
C HIS A 179 -6.77 12.48 3.73
N ASP A 180 -6.51 13.18 2.65
CA ASP A 180 -7.00 14.54 2.37
C ASP A 180 -8.25 14.44 1.46
N PHE A 181 -9.30 13.75 1.91
CA PHE A 181 -10.54 13.69 1.15
C PHE A 181 -11.73 14.18 1.97
N THR A 182 -12.75 14.67 1.27
CA THR A 182 -14.05 14.99 1.87
C THR A 182 -15.09 14.05 1.29
N PRO A 183 -15.75 13.23 2.12
CA PRO A 183 -16.79 12.32 1.66
C PRO A 183 -18.14 13.04 1.58
N TYR A 184 -18.92 12.71 0.55
CA TYR A 184 -20.29 13.18 0.34
C TYR A 184 -21.19 12.00 0.03
N TRP A 185 -22.48 12.11 0.38
CA TRP A 185 -23.49 11.22 -0.18
C TRP A 185 -23.80 11.64 -1.61
N ARG A 186 -23.94 10.69 -2.51
CA ARG A 186 -24.47 10.98 -3.84
C ARG A 186 -25.96 11.30 -3.70
N GLU A 187 -26.38 12.43 -4.23
CA GLU A 187 -27.81 12.68 -4.40
C GLU A 187 -28.34 11.62 -5.37
N ASN A 188 -29.41 10.93 -4.95
CA ASN A 188 -30.10 9.98 -5.82
C ASN A 188 -30.82 10.81 -6.90
N ASP A 189 -30.35 10.72 -8.16
CA ASP A 189 -31.10 11.15 -9.33
C ASP A 189 -32.33 10.27 -9.55
#